data_c9e3118d3e973e2a728fa67b019e9c52
#
_entry.id   c9e3118d3e973e2a728fa67b019e9c52
#
_cell.length_a   1.000
_cell.length_b   1.000
_cell.length_c   1.000
_cell.angle_alpha   90.00
_cell.angle_beta   90.00
_cell.angle_gamma   90.00
#
_symmetry.space_group_name_H-M   'P 1'
#
loop_
_entity.id
_entity.type
_entity.pdbx_description
1 polymer ?
#
loop_
_entity_poly.entity_id
_entity_poly.type
_entity_poly.pdbx_seq_one_letter_code
_entity_poly.pdbx_strand_id
1 'polypeptide(L)'
;ELTRQIKQNKHTMYIPLIILSAKNTNEEKIEGIEAGADAYIPKPFNATYLCAVVDRLLDNRNKLKEYYNSSASAYEFTNGQLMQKEDKDFMQNVIAFINENMDNAELSPEDMASYLQLSIRNLYRKFKELDQLPPKDFIKDYRVHHAAKLLKTTKLTIQEIIYKSGFNNRSHFYKEFDKRFNTTPREFREAHNHKDETLS
;
A
#
# COMPACT_ATOMS: atom_id res chain seq x y z
N GLU A 1 25.23 -10.41 -9.63
CA GLU A 1 24.43 -11.58 -9.12
C GLU A 1 23.50 -11.19 -7.96
N LEU A 2 24.02 -10.67 -6.84
CA LEU A 2 23.23 -10.28 -5.67
C LEU A 2 22.12 -9.27 -6.02
N THR A 3 22.41 -8.25 -6.82
CA THR A 3 21.42 -7.24 -7.26
C THR A 3 20.23 -7.89 -7.96
N ARG A 4 20.48 -8.82 -8.88
CA ARG A 4 19.42 -9.56 -9.57
C ARG A 4 18.58 -10.38 -8.61
N GLN A 5 19.19 -11.07 -7.64
CA GLN A 5 18.48 -11.86 -6.64
C GLN A 5 17.56 -10.98 -5.78
N ILE A 6 18.06 -9.81 -5.32
CA ILE A 6 17.26 -8.85 -4.55
C ILE A 6 16.08 -8.32 -5.38
N LYS A 7 16.32 -7.97 -6.65
CA LYS A 7 15.30 -7.38 -7.52
C LYS A 7 14.34 -8.40 -8.15
N GLN A 8 14.68 -9.68 -8.16
CA GLN A 8 13.79 -10.75 -8.59
C GLN A 8 12.93 -11.33 -7.45
N ASN A 9 13.28 -11.06 -6.20
CA ASN A 9 12.52 -11.52 -5.06
C ASN A 9 11.29 -10.62 -4.82
N LYS A 10 10.09 -11.20 -4.79
CA LYS A 10 8.81 -10.51 -4.61
C LYS A 10 8.74 -9.61 -3.37
N HIS A 11 9.48 -9.93 -2.31
CA HIS A 11 9.48 -9.17 -1.06
C HIS A 11 10.48 -8.01 -1.04
N THR A 12 11.52 -8.05 -1.89
CA THR A 12 12.61 -7.06 -1.88
C THR A 12 12.73 -6.26 -3.18
N MET A 13 12.05 -6.66 -4.26
CA MET A 13 12.14 -6.00 -5.57
C MET A 13 11.77 -4.50 -5.53
N TYR A 14 10.92 -4.10 -4.58
CA TYR A 14 10.46 -2.71 -4.42
C TYR A 14 11.40 -1.84 -3.56
N ILE A 15 12.41 -2.45 -2.93
CA ILE A 15 13.37 -1.69 -2.12
C ILE A 15 14.34 -0.98 -3.05
N PRO A 16 14.48 0.36 -2.97
CA PRO A 16 15.49 1.07 -3.73
C PRO A 16 16.90 0.52 -3.43
N LEU A 17 17.66 0.25 -4.48
CA LEU A 17 18.98 -0.35 -4.38
C LEU A 17 20.01 0.54 -5.07
N ILE A 18 21.02 0.99 -4.31
CA ILE A 18 22.13 1.79 -4.81
C ILE A 18 23.40 0.94 -4.75
N ILE A 19 24.12 0.84 -5.83
CA ILE A 19 25.44 0.19 -5.88
C ILE A 19 26.51 1.23 -5.59
N LEU A 20 27.31 0.99 -4.54
CA LEU A 20 28.51 1.77 -4.23
C LEU A 20 29.75 0.94 -4.57
N SER A 21 30.52 1.29 -5.60
CA SER A 21 31.61 0.48 -6.09
C SER A 21 32.90 1.28 -6.33
N ALA A 22 34.05 0.66 -6.09
CA ALA A 22 35.34 1.21 -6.50
C ALA A 22 35.55 1.12 -8.03
N LYS A 23 34.80 0.28 -8.69
CA LYS A 23 34.82 0.11 -10.14
C LYS A 23 34.09 1.29 -10.81
N ASN A 24 34.69 1.88 -11.84
CA ASN A 24 34.23 3.14 -12.43
C ASN A 24 34.12 3.11 -13.96
N THR A 25 34.21 1.95 -14.57
CA THR A 25 34.03 1.82 -16.02
C THR A 25 32.56 1.98 -16.40
N ASN A 26 32.31 2.44 -17.64
CA ASN A 26 30.92 2.60 -18.11
C ASN A 26 30.23 1.26 -18.27
N GLU A 27 30.95 0.20 -18.64
CA GLU A 27 30.44 -1.16 -18.78
C GLU A 27 29.88 -1.68 -17.44
N GLU A 28 30.63 -1.46 -16.36
CA GLU A 28 30.21 -1.91 -15.02
C GLU A 28 29.02 -1.12 -14.46
N LYS A 29 28.93 0.18 -14.80
CA LYS A 29 27.76 1.00 -14.49
C LYS A 29 26.51 0.50 -15.21
N ILE A 30 26.64 0.19 -16.50
CA ILE A 30 25.57 -0.36 -17.32
C ILE A 30 25.14 -1.71 -16.77
N GLU A 31 26.09 -2.62 -16.51
CA GLU A 31 25.77 -3.93 -15.91
C GLU A 31 25.04 -3.82 -14.58
N GLY A 32 25.43 -2.86 -13.71
CA GLY A 32 24.76 -2.61 -12.44
C GLY A 32 23.31 -2.17 -12.60
N ILE A 33 23.05 -1.26 -13.54
CA ILE A 33 21.71 -0.77 -13.85
C ILE A 33 20.87 -1.87 -14.54
N GLU A 34 21.43 -2.60 -15.49
CA GLU A 34 20.77 -3.75 -16.15
C GLU A 34 20.44 -4.89 -15.16
N ALA A 35 21.23 -5.03 -14.09
CA ALA A 35 20.93 -5.95 -13.00
C ALA A 35 19.75 -5.49 -12.12
N GLY A 36 19.21 -4.27 -12.35
CA GLY A 36 18.06 -3.70 -11.67
C GLY A 36 18.41 -2.73 -10.54
N ALA A 37 19.64 -2.24 -10.41
CA ALA A 37 19.96 -1.19 -9.46
C ALA A 37 19.28 0.14 -9.85
N ASP A 38 18.77 0.88 -8.87
CA ASP A 38 18.10 2.18 -9.07
C ASP A 38 19.13 3.34 -9.23
N ALA A 39 20.36 3.13 -8.74
CA ALA A 39 21.50 4.01 -8.97
C ALA A 39 22.84 3.26 -8.82
N TYR A 40 23.86 3.76 -9.49
CA TYR A 40 25.25 3.31 -9.37
C TYR A 40 26.14 4.51 -9.06
N ILE A 41 26.86 4.47 -7.95
CA ILE A 41 27.73 5.56 -7.49
C ILE A 41 29.15 5.05 -7.30
N PRO A 42 30.13 5.53 -8.09
CA PRO A 42 31.52 5.12 -7.95
C PRO A 42 32.16 5.73 -6.70
N LYS A 43 33.10 5.01 -6.10
CA LYS A 43 33.99 5.51 -5.05
C LYS A 43 35.23 6.16 -5.66
N PRO A 44 35.72 7.28 -5.08
CA PRO A 44 35.20 8.03 -3.95
C PRO A 44 33.97 8.86 -4.34
N PHE A 45 32.97 8.98 -3.46
CA PHE A 45 31.75 9.74 -3.71
C PHE A 45 31.59 10.90 -2.74
N ASN A 46 30.87 11.92 -3.15
CA ASN A 46 30.46 13.02 -2.31
C ASN A 46 29.24 12.60 -1.46
N ALA A 47 29.34 12.76 -0.14
CA ALA A 47 28.24 12.40 0.77
C ALA A 47 26.95 13.17 0.47
N THR A 48 27.03 14.46 0.14
CA THR A 48 25.89 15.30 -0.25
C THR A 48 25.20 14.75 -1.51
N TYR A 49 25.98 14.30 -2.48
CA TYR A 49 25.43 13.67 -3.69
C TYR A 49 24.73 12.34 -3.38
N LEU A 50 25.33 11.50 -2.53
CA LEU A 50 24.71 10.25 -2.11
C LEU A 50 23.38 10.52 -1.38
N CYS A 51 23.36 11.45 -0.44
CA CYS A 51 22.13 11.84 0.25
C CYS A 51 21.05 12.32 -0.72
N ALA A 52 21.41 13.19 -1.66
CA ALA A 52 20.45 13.68 -2.67
C ALA A 52 19.86 12.56 -3.55
N VAL A 53 20.67 11.55 -3.89
CA VAL A 53 20.18 10.37 -4.63
C VAL A 53 19.24 9.51 -3.76
N VAL A 54 19.61 9.29 -2.50
CA VAL A 54 18.77 8.55 -1.54
C VAL A 54 17.42 9.26 -1.35
N ASP A 55 17.45 10.57 -1.06
CA ASP A 55 16.25 11.38 -0.83
C ASP A 55 15.34 11.35 -2.06
N ARG A 56 15.90 11.51 -3.27
CA ARG A 56 15.14 11.42 -4.52
C ARG A 56 14.48 10.05 -4.71
N LEU A 57 15.19 8.95 -4.41
CA LEU A 57 14.64 7.61 -4.56
C LEU A 57 13.52 7.34 -3.53
N LEU A 58 13.69 7.82 -2.30
CA LEU A 58 12.69 7.76 -1.25
C LEU A 58 11.47 8.65 -1.56
N ASP A 59 11.70 9.87 -2.05
CA ASP A 59 10.64 10.79 -2.48
C ASP A 59 9.82 10.22 -3.64
N ASN A 60 10.47 9.68 -4.66
CA ASN A 60 9.79 9.02 -5.76
C ASN A 60 8.93 7.84 -5.26
N ARG A 61 9.48 7.04 -4.34
CA ARG A 61 8.75 5.95 -3.70
C ARG A 61 7.56 6.47 -2.87
N ASN A 62 7.74 7.56 -2.13
CA ASN A 62 6.68 8.16 -1.34
C ASN A 62 5.60 8.79 -2.23
N LYS A 63 5.96 9.50 -3.28
CA LYS A 63 5.03 10.04 -4.30
C LYS A 63 4.26 8.92 -5.01
N LEU A 64 4.94 7.84 -5.40
CA LEU A 64 4.27 6.64 -5.90
C LEU A 64 3.33 6.05 -4.85
N LYS A 65 3.77 5.92 -3.61
CA LYS A 65 2.97 5.42 -2.49
C LYS A 65 1.80 6.35 -2.16
N GLU A 66 1.97 7.67 -2.26
CA GLU A 66 0.89 8.66 -2.09
C GLU A 66 -0.08 8.64 -3.27
N TYR A 67 0.42 8.57 -4.49
CA TYR A 67 -0.40 8.36 -5.69
C TYR A 67 -1.21 7.06 -5.58
N TYR A 68 -0.60 5.98 -5.09
CA TYR A 68 -1.24 4.68 -4.87
C TYR A 68 -2.03 4.60 -3.54
N ASN A 69 -1.80 5.47 -2.57
CA ASN A 69 -2.61 5.65 -1.36
C ASN A 69 -3.81 6.59 -1.56
N SER A 70 -3.98 7.20 -2.72
CA SER A 70 -5.28 7.74 -3.11
C SER A 70 -6.26 6.56 -3.18
N SER A 71 -7.49 6.76 -2.68
CA SER A 71 -8.46 5.70 -2.37
C SER A 71 -8.78 4.70 -3.48
N ALA A 72 -8.39 4.97 -4.72
CA ALA A 72 -8.57 4.05 -5.86
C ALA A 72 -7.36 3.16 -6.13
N SER A 73 -6.15 3.57 -5.75
CA SER A 73 -4.92 2.86 -6.14
C SER A 73 -4.28 2.03 -5.02
N ALA A 74 -4.77 2.15 -3.77
CA ALA A 74 -4.22 1.37 -2.65
C ALA A 74 -4.35 -0.15 -2.85
N TYR A 75 -5.23 -0.58 -3.74
CA TYR A 75 -5.44 -1.99 -4.07
C TYR A 75 -4.94 -2.41 -5.46
N GLU A 76 -4.60 -1.46 -6.34
CA GLU A 76 -4.05 -1.79 -7.67
C GLU A 76 -2.66 -2.44 -7.62
N PHE A 77 -1.95 -2.37 -6.48
CA PHE A 77 -0.55 -2.81 -6.35
C PHE A 77 -0.26 -3.76 -5.19
N THR A 78 -1.23 -4.56 -4.76
CA THR A 78 -0.98 -5.48 -3.65
C THR A 78 0.02 -6.59 -4.02
N ASN A 79 0.25 -6.89 -5.32
CA ASN A 79 1.12 -8.00 -5.74
C ASN A 79 2.05 -7.74 -6.93
N GLY A 80 2.18 -6.50 -7.44
CA GLY A 80 3.14 -6.21 -8.52
C GLY A 80 2.87 -6.94 -9.84
N GLN A 81 1.67 -7.47 -10.03
CA GLN A 81 1.24 -8.07 -11.29
C GLN A 81 0.56 -7.02 -12.14
N LEU A 82 0.90 -6.97 -13.43
CA LEU A 82 0.14 -6.27 -14.46
C LEU A 82 -1.25 -6.91 -14.53
N MET A 83 -2.23 -6.32 -13.87
CA MET A 83 -3.62 -6.76 -13.98
C MET A 83 -4.14 -6.49 -15.39
N GLN A 84 -4.87 -7.44 -15.95
CA GLN A 84 -5.59 -7.23 -17.19
C GLN A 84 -6.64 -6.11 -16.98
N LYS A 85 -6.96 -5.38 -18.03
CA LYS A 85 -7.90 -4.24 -17.95
C LYS A 85 -9.23 -4.62 -17.29
N GLU A 86 -9.77 -5.79 -17.62
CA GLU A 86 -11.02 -6.32 -17.05
C GLU A 86 -10.93 -6.57 -15.55
N ASP A 87 -9.81 -7.06 -15.07
CA ASP A 87 -9.54 -7.31 -13.66
C ASP A 87 -9.40 -6.01 -12.87
N LYS A 88 -8.78 -5.00 -13.51
CA LYS A 88 -8.67 -3.66 -12.96
C LYS A 88 -10.06 -3.02 -12.84
N ASP A 89 -10.87 -3.05 -13.88
CA ASP A 89 -12.22 -2.51 -13.89
C ASP A 89 -13.09 -3.21 -12.83
N PHE A 90 -12.95 -4.54 -12.68
CA PHE A 90 -13.63 -5.29 -11.63
C PHE A 90 -13.23 -4.79 -10.22
N MET A 91 -11.94 -4.66 -9.93
CA MET A 91 -11.47 -4.19 -8.62
C MET A 91 -11.86 -2.73 -8.36
N GLN A 92 -11.88 -1.87 -9.37
CA GLN A 92 -12.37 -0.51 -9.25
C GLN A 92 -13.86 -0.48 -8.85
N ASN A 93 -14.69 -1.32 -9.45
CA ASN A 93 -16.10 -1.44 -9.07
C ASN A 93 -16.28 -1.97 -7.65
N VAL A 94 -15.46 -2.94 -7.22
CA VAL A 94 -15.43 -3.43 -5.83
C VAL A 94 -15.11 -2.29 -4.86
N ILE A 95 -14.08 -1.51 -5.15
CA ILE A 95 -13.64 -0.39 -4.31
C ILE A 95 -14.71 0.72 -4.29
N ALA A 96 -15.30 1.06 -5.43
CA ALA A 96 -16.37 2.03 -5.52
C ALA A 96 -17.56 1.62 -4.64
N PHE A 97 -18.00 0.37 -4.75
CA PHE A 97 -19.08 -0.18 -3.94
C PHE A 97 -18.79 -0.11 -2.44
N ILE A 98 -17.57 -0.47 -1.99
CA ILE A 98 -17.20 -0.37 -0.57
C ILE A 98 -17.20 1.09 -0.11
N ASN A 99 -16.68 2.03 -0.92
CA ASN A 99 -16.65 3.45 -0.59
C ASN A 99 -18.05 4.05 -0.44
N GLU A 100 -18.98 3.72 -1.33
CA GLU A 100 -20.38 4.17 -1.27
C GLU A 100 -21.13 3.63 -0.04
N ASN A 101 -20.67 2.51 0.51
CA ASN A 101 -21.28 1.84 1.65
C ASN A 101 -20.33 1.77 2.86
N MET A 102 -19.40 2.72 2.99
CA MET A 102 -18.34 2.67 3.99
C MET A 102 -18.85 2.65 5.42
N ASP A 103 -19.89 3.39 5.72
CA ASP A 103 -20.50 3.52 7.04
C ASP A 103 -21.55 2.44 7.36
N ASN A 104 -21.92 1.62 6.36
CA ASN A 104 -22.86 0.51 6.56
C ASN A 104 -22.17 -0.68 7.23
N ALA A 105 -22.28 -0.80 8.56
CA ALA A 105 -21.65 -1.87 9.34
C ALA A 105 -22.07 -3.30 8.93
N GLU A 106 -23.25 -3.44 8.33
CA GLU A 106 -23.82 -4.73 7.89
C GLU A 106 -23.46 -5.09 6.45
N LEU A 107 -22.59 -4.30 5.79
CA LEU A 107 -22.16 -4.57 4.41
C LEU A 107 -21.58 -5.98 4.29
N SER A 108 -22.16 -6.75 3.40
CA SER A 108 -21.87 -8.18 3.22
C SER A 108 -21.26 -8.49 1.82
N PRO A 109 -20.60 -9.64 1.67
CA PRO A 109 -20.21 -10.14 0.35
C PRO A 109 -21.40 -10.38 -0.60
N GLU A 110 -22.56 -10.69 -0.04
CA GLU A 110 -23.81 -10.90 -0.78
C GLU A 110 -24.28 -9.61 -1.44
N ASP A 111 -24.21 -8.49 -0.73
CA ASP A 111 -24.53 -7.15 -1.26
C ASP A 111 -23.56 -6.79 -2.39
N MET A 112 -22.27 -7.05 -2.19
CA MET A 112 -21.22 -6.83 -3.20
C MET A 112 -21.47 -7.68 -4.45
N ALA A 113 -21.80 -8.97 -4.29
CA ALA A 113 -22.09 -9.85 -5.41
C ALA A 113 -23.30 -9.33 -6.21
N SER A 114 -24.36 -8.89 -5.51
CA SER A 114 -25.56 -8.33 -6.12
C SER A 114 -25.25 -7.06 -6.91
N TYR A 115 -24.47 -6.14 -6.36
CA TYR A 115 -24.03 -4.91 -7.02
C TYR A 115 -23.22 -5.20 -8.30
N LEU A 116 -22.31 -6.15 -8.24
CA LEU A 116 -21.47 -6.57 -9.36
C LEU A 116 -22.18 -7.51 -10.34
N GLN A 117 -23.45 -7.81 -10.12
CA GLN A 117 -24.25 -8.75 -10.92
C GLN A 117 -23.63 -10.16 -11.03
N LEU A 118 -23.01 -10.60 -9.95
CA LEU A 118 -22.37 -11.91 -9.85
C LEU A 118 -23.11 -12.82 -8.86
N SER A 119 -23.00 -14.12 -9.05
CA SER A 119 -23.31 -15.04 -7.96
C SER A 119 -22.23 -14.95 -6.87
N ILE A 120 -22.58 -15.20 -5.61
CA ILE A 120 -21.63 -15.21 -4.50
C ILE A 120 -20.46 -16.17 -4.78
N ARG A 121 -20.70 -17.32 -5.40
CA ARG A 121 -19.66 -18.28 -5.81
C ARG A 121 -18.69 -17.66 -6.81
N ASN A 122 -19.18 -16.92 -7.80
CA ASN A 122 -18.36 -16.26 -8.82
C ASN A 122 -17.55 -15.11 -8.21
N LEU A 123 -18.11 -14.38 -7.26
CA LEU A 123 -17.38 -13.33 -6.52
C LEU A 123 -16.17 -13.94 -5.79
N TYR A 124 -16.36 -14.97 -4.97
CA TYR A 124 -15.27 -15.63 -4.26
C TYR A 124 -14.22 -16.23 -5.19
N ARG A 125 -14.65 -16.83 -6.32
CA ARG A 125 -13.75 -17.37 -7.34
C ARG A 125 -12.90 -16.24 -7.95
N LYS A 126 -13.51 -15.10 -8.32
CA LYS A 126 -12.82 -13.98 -8.92
C LYS A 126 -11.78 -13.36 -7.97
N PHE A 127 -12.12 -13.20 -6.68
CA PHE A 127 -11.18 -12.75 -5.68
C PHE A 127 -9.98 -13.69 -5.53
N LYS A 128 -10.22 -15.01 -5.58
CA LYS A 128 -9.15 -16.01 -5.54
C LYS A 128 -8.26 -15.98 -6.79
N GLU A 129 -8.85 -15.83 -7.98
CA GLU A 129 -8.11 -15.70 -9.25
C GLU A 129 -7.20 -14.48 -9.25
N LEU A 130 -7.62 -13.39 -8.59
CA LEU A 130 -6.86 -12.15 -8.44
C LEU A 130 -5.89 -12.17 -7.24
N ASP A 131 -5.71 -13.31 -6.58
CA ASP A 131 -4.87 -13.47 -5.38
C ASP A 131 -5.23 -12.45 -4.26
N GLN A 132 -6.52 -12.12 -4.16
CA GLN A 132 -7.04 -11.21 -3.14
C GLN A 132 -7.54 -11.98 -1.91
N LEU A 133 -7.63 -11.26 -0.79
CA LEU A 133 -8.31 -11.77 0.40
C LEU A 133 -9.75 -12.16 0.07
N PRO A 134 -10.35 -13.16 0.74
CA PRO A 134 -11.77 -13.46 0.59
C PRO A 134 -12.62 -12.19 0.76
N PRO A 135 -13.72 -12.00 0.01
CA PRO A 135 -14.49 -10.74 -0.02
C PRO A 135 -14.82 -10.17 1.36
N LYS A 136 -15.18 -11.00 2.34
CA LYS A 136 -15.46 -10.57 3.70
C LYS A 136 -14.23 -9.98 4.41
N ASP A 137 -13.08 -10.60 4.23
CA ASP A 137 -11.82 -10.14 4.83
C ASP A 137 -11.27 -8.92 4.08
N PHE A 138 -11.50 -8.85 2.76
CA PHE A 138 -11.17 -7.69 1.95
C PHE A 138 -11.93 -6.44 2.39
N ILE A 139 -13.26 -6.53 2.61
CA ILE A 139 -14.06 -5.42 3.16
C ILE A 139 -13.49 -4.94 4.49
N LYS A 140 -13.16 -5.86 5.40
CA LYS A 140 -12.58 -5.51 6.71
C LYS A 140 -11.22 -4.82 6.58
N ASP A 141 -10.33 -5.40 5.79
CA ASP A 141 -8.98 -4.85 5.58
C ASP A 141 -9.05 -3.46 4.94
N TYR A 142 -9.92 -3.26 3.97
CA TYR A 142 -10.16 -1.96 3.34
C TYR A 142 -10.65 -0.91 4.37
N ARG A 143 -11.60 -1.27 5.23
CA ARG A 143 -12.11 -0.40 6.29
C ARG A 143 -11.05 -0.01 7.32
N VAL A 144 -10.19 -0.96 7.69
CA VAL A 144 -9.07 -0.70 8.61
C VAL A 144 -8.07 0.29 7.98
N HIS A 145 -7.77 0.15 6.68
CA HIS A 145 -6.92 1.11 5.95
C HIS A 145 -7.58 2.49 5.83
N HIS A 146 -8.89 2.53 5.57
CA HIS A 146 -9.64 3.79 5.57
C HIS A 146 -9.56 4.48 6.94
N ALA A 147 -9.76 3.75 8.04
CA ALA A 147 -9.58 4.28 9.39
C ALA A 147 -8.17 4.82 9.63
N ALA A 148 -7.14 4.08 9.21
CA ALA A 148 -5.75 4.53 9.32
C ALA A 148 -5.50 5.82 8.55
N LYS A 149 -6.12 6.00 7.37
CA LYS A 149 -6.07 7.25 6.61
C LYS A 149 -6.72 8.38 7.40
N LEU A 150 -7.93 8.19 7.94
CA LEU A 150 -8.62 9.20 8.75
C LEU A 150 -7.82 9.60 10.00
N LEU A 151 -7.15 8.64 10.65
CA LEU A 151 -6.28 8.90 11.80
C LEU A 151 -5.12 9.84 11.46
N LYS A 152 -4.58 9.76 10.25
CA LYS A 152 -3.46 10.61 9.78
C LYS A 152 -3.91 11.98 9.28
N THR A 153 -5.09 12.04 8.64
CA THR A 153 -5.48 13.22 7.83
C THR A 153 -6.56 14.07 8.49
N THR A 154 -7.14 13.63 9.61
CA THR A 154 -8.26 14.33 10.25
C THR A 154 -8.08 14.48 11.76
N LYS A 155 -8.79 15.45 12.34
CA LYS A 155 -8.90 15.64 13.81
C LYS A 155 -10.09 14.91 14.43
N LEU A 156 -10.76 14.02 13.69
CA LEU A 156 -11.90 13.26 14.19
C LEU A 156 -11.49 12.41 15.41
N THR A 157 -12.39 12.24 16.34
CA THR A 157 -12.20 11.33 17.47
C THR A 157 -12.08 9.89 16.97
N ILE A 158 -11.43 9.02 17.76
CA ILE A 158 -11.32 7.60 17.41
C ILE A 158 -12.72 6.98 17.25
N GLN A 159 -13.69 7.42 18.05
CA GLN A 159 -15.07 6.92 17.98
C GLN A 159 -15.78 7.31 16.67
N GLU A 160 -15.60 8.55 16.21
CA GLU A 160 -16.11 8.98 14.91
C GLU A 160 -15.46 8.22 13.76
N ILE A 161 -14.14 7.94 13.86
CA ILE A 161 -13.43 7.16 12.85
C ILE A 161 -13.94 5.72 12.80
N ILE A 162 -14.16 5.09 13.96
CA ILE A 162 -14.76 3.74 14.04
C ILE A 162 -16.07 3.70 13.27
N TYR A 163 -16.97 4.64 13.55
CA TYR A 163 -18.26 4.72 12.89
C TYR A 163 -18.13 4.99 11.38
N LYS A 164 -17.36 6.02 11.00
CA LYS A 164 -17.14 6.40 9.59
C LYS A 164 -16.41 5.32 8.77
N SER A 165 -15.78 4.37 9.43
CA SER A 165 -15.13 3.21 8.80
C SER A 165 -15.97 1.94 8.85
N GLY A 166 -17.27 2.06 9.17
CA GLY A 166 -18.22 0.96 9.15
C GLY A 166 -18.04 -0.09 10.24
N PHE A 167 -17.46 0.28 11.38
CA PHE A 167 -17.39 -0.59 12.53
C PHE A 167 -18.45 -0.19 13.56
N ASN A 168 -19.27 -1.14 14.00
CA ASN A 168 -20.26 -0.97 15.05
C ASN A 168 -19.75 -1.41 16.43
N ASN A 169 -18.59 -2.06 16.50
CA ASN A 169 -18.01 -2.56 17.74
C ASN A 169 -16.56 -2.10 17.90
N ARG A 170 -16.31 -1.34 18.98
CA ARG A 170 -15.00 -0.79 19.32
C ARG A 170 -13.94 -1.88 19.52
N SER A 171 -14.27 -2.92 20.27
CA SER A 171 -13.30 -4.01 20.56
C SER A 171 -12.92 -4.77 19.27
N HIS A 172 -13.89 -4.99 18.39
CA HIS A 172 -13.64 -5.61 17.08
C HIS A 172 -12.73 -4.71 16.20
N PHE A 173 -13.01 -3.41 16.15
CA PHE A 173 -12.15 -2.46 15.43
C PHE A 173 -10.71 -2.48 15.94
N TYR A 174 -10.51 -2.36 17.26
CA TYR A 174 -9.18 -2.36 17.86
C TYR A 174 -8.41 -3.65 17.54
N LYS A 175 -9.08 -4.80 17.61
CA LYS A 175 -8.49 -6.11 17.27
C LYS A 175 -8.04 -6.18 15.80
N GLU A 176 -8.89 -5.74 14.86
CA GLU A 176 -8.56 -5.77 13.43
C GLU A 176 -7.47 -4.73 13.10
N PHE A 177 -7.48 -3.57 13.76
CA PHE A 177 -6.47 -2.54 13.60
C PHE A 177 -5.10 -2.99 14.10
N ASP A 178 -5.05 -3.55 15.30
CA ASP A 178 -3.81 -4.11 15.90
C ASP A 178 -3.26 -5.24 15.03
N LYS A 179 -4.09 -6.16 14.58
CA LYS A 179 -3.72 -7.24 13.67
C LYS A 179 -3.05 -6.73 12.39
N ARG A 180 -3.46 -5.57 11.89
CA ARG A 180 -2.97 -5.01 10.62
C ARG A 180 -1.75 -4.13 10.78
N PHE A 181 -1.69 -3.32 11.83
CA PHE A 181 -0.67 -2.29 12.04
C PHE A 181 0.24 -2.56 13.24
N ASN A 182 -0.04 -3.60 14.03
CA ASN A 182 0.70 -3.98 15.24
C ASN A 182 0.85 -2.81 16.24
N THR A 183 -0.20 -1.99 16.34
CA THR A 183 -0.25 -0.82 17.22
C THR A 183 -1.70 -0.41 17.47
N THR A 184 -1.95 0.36 18.51
CA THR A 184 -3.28 0.91 18.75
C THR A 184 -3.60 2.10 17.84
N PRO A 185 -4.88 2.38 17.54
CA PRO A 185 -5.28 3.57 16.77
C PRO A 185 -4.75 4.89 17.35
N ARG A 186 -4.63 4.99 18.67
CA ARG A 186 -4.11 6.16 19.36
C ARG A 186 -2.61 6.34 19.11
N GLU A 187 -1.82 5.31 19.38
CA GLU A 187 -0.37 5.31 19.15
C GLU A 187 -0.06 5.55 17.66
N PHE A 188 -0.84 4.94 16.76
CA PHE A 188 -0.71 5.15 15.33
C PHE A 188 -0.91 6.62 14.94
N ARG A 189 -1.90 7.31 15.51
CA ARG A 189 -2.12 8.74 15.30
C ARG A 189 -0.96 9.57 15.85
N GLU A 190 -0.54 9.32 17.08
CA GLU A 190 0.55 10.05 17.74
C GLU A 190 1.85 9.94 16.92
N ALA A 191 2.20 8.73 16.46
CA ALA A 191 3.38 8.49 15.64
C ALA A 191 3.38 9.22 14.28
N HIS A 192 2.21 9.59 13.76
CA HIS A 192 2.10 10.28 12.47
C HIS A 192 1.90 11.80 12.62
N ASN A 193 1.37 12.28 13.75
CA ASN A 193 1.21 13.72 14.00
C ASN A 193 2.56 14.40 14.36
N HIS A 194 3.48 13.68 15.00
CA HIS A 194 4.81 14.21 15.31
C HIS A 194 5.71 14.42 14.08
N LYS A 195 5.34 13.97 12.90
CA LYS A 195 6.11 14.21 11.67
C LYS A 195 5.86 15.59 11.04
N ASP A 196 4.74 16.23 11.34
CA ASP A 196 4.40 17.54 10.78
C ASP A 196 4.97 18.70 11.62
N GLU A 197 5.31 18.48 12.90
CA GLU A 197 5.87 19.52 13.77
C GLU A 197 7.40 19.68 13.65
N THR A 198 8.11 18.77 13.00
CA THR A 198 9.57 18.82 12.83
C THR A 198 10.00 19.45 11.50
N LEU A 199 9.08 19.97 10.70
CA LEU A 199 9.34 20.63 9.41
C LEU A 199 8.88 22.11 9.38
N SER A 200 8.69 22.72 10.57
CA SER A 200 8.38 24.17 10.69
C SER A 200 9.58 24.92 11.20
#